data_0d15aeb6369b62e088f5e39c95f6013f
#
_entry.id   0d15aeb6369b62e088f5e39c95f6013f
#
_cell.length_a   1.000
_cell.length_b   1.000
_cell.length_c   1.000
_cell.angle_alpha   90.00
_cell.angle_beta   90.00
_cell.angle_gamma   90.00
#
_symmetry.space_group_name_H-M   'P 1'
#
loop_
_entity.id
_entity.type
_entity.pdbx_description
1 polymer ?
#
loop_
_entity_poly.entity_id
_entity_poly.type
_entity_poly.pdbx_seq_one_letter_code
_entity_poly.pdbx_strand_id
1 'polypeptide(L)'
;MRKKIDNIDQIRCGNFLLETNTYIETLPNGIEHLVTYNKKGSLQNTKVFKVPNNHYFLMGDNRDCSKDSRFLKEVGYVKKLNLVGKAKLIFFSNDTKKSSMLKFWNIHKSFRINRTFQRL
;
A
#
# COMPACT_ATOMS: atom_id res chain seq x y z
N MET A 1 -16.17 3.30 5.62
CA MET A 1 -16.99 3.42 4.39
C MET A 1 -16.05 3.43 3.18
N ARG A 2 -16.44 2.85 2.04
CA ARG A 2 -15.59 2.85 0.83
C ARG A 2 -16.36 3.40 -0.35
N LYS A 3 -15.74 4.31 -1.12
CA LYS A 3 -16.29 4.87 -2.35
C LYS A 3 -15.37 4.47 -3.50
N LYS A 4 -15.91 3.82 -4.53
CA LYS A 4 -15.15 3.44 -5.73
C LYS A 4 -14.79 4.68 -6.54
N ILE A 5 -13.56 4.71 -7.04
CA ILE A 5 -13.11 5.68 -8.04
C ILE A 5 -12.99 4.92 -9.36
N ASP A 6 -13.48 5.51 -10.44
CA ASP A 6 -13.46 4.90 -11.78
C ASP A 6 -12.06 4.99 -12.42
N ASN A 7 -11.07 4.40 -11.76
CA ASN A 7 -9.73 4.19 -12.30
C ASN A 7 -9.42 2.70 -12.27
N ILE A 8 -9.18 2.14 -13.43
CA ILE A 8 -8.61 0.79 -13.57
C ILE A 8 -7.12 0.98 -13.72
N ASP A 9 -6.38 0.68 -12.66
CA ASP A 9 -4.92 0.71 -12.67
C ASP A 9 -4.36 -0.72 -12.77
N GLN A 10 -3.24 -0.84 -13.46
CA GLN A 10 -2.45 -2.07 -13.44
C GLN A 10 -1.31 -1.91 -12.45
N ILE A 11 -1.28 -2.77 -11.45
CA ILE A 11 -0.25 -2.78 -10.42
C ILE A 11 0.60 -4.03 -10.56
N ARG A 12 1.92 -3.86 -10.47
CA ARG A 12 2.84 -4.99 -10.40
C ARG A 12 2.89 -5.51 -8.96
N CYS A 13 2.56 -6.80 -8.80
CA CYS A 13 2.63 -7.54 -7.56
C CYS A 13 3.66 -8.67 -7.69
N GLY A 14 4.90 -8.42 -7.29
CA GLY A 14 6.00 -9.33 -7.60
C GLY A 14 6.20 -9.49 -9.10
N ASN A 15 6.06 -10.70 -9.60
CA ASN A 15 6.18 -11.02 -11.04
C ASN A 15 4.87 -10.92 -11.82
N PHE A 16 3.75 -10.61 -11.16
CA PHE A 16 2.43 -10.56 -11.78
C PHE A 16 1.95 -9.12 -11.97
N LEU A 17 1.21 -8.88 -13.05
CA LEU A 17 0.41 -7.66 -13.25
C LEU A 17 -1.02 -7.95 -12.81
N LEU A 18 -1.54 -7.16 -11.89
CA LEU A 18 -2.90 -7.23 -11.41
C LEU A 18 -3.69 -6.02 -11.91
N GLU A 19 -4.85 -6.27 -12.51
CA GLU A 19 -5.84 -5.22 -12.72
C GLU A 19 -6.53 -4.91 -11.40
N THR A 20 -6.56 -3.65 -11.02
CA THR A 20 -7.10 -3.23 -9.74
C THR A 20 -8.17 -2.18 -9.88
N ASN A 21 -9.10 -2.16 -8.94
CA ASN A 21 -10.02 -1.06 -8.70
C ASN A 21 -9.50 -0.24 -7.52
N THR A 22 -9.54 1.07 -7.64
CA THR A 22 -9.17 2.01 -6.58
C THR A 22 -10.39 2.53 -5.84
N TYR A 23 -10.28 2.67 -4.54
CA TYR A 23 -11.32 3.16 -3.65
C TYR A 23 -10.76 4.22 -2.70
N ILE A 24 -11.60 5.18 -2.32
CA ILE A 24 -11.38 5.98 -1.12
C ILE A 24 -11.98 5.22 0.06
N GLU A 25 -11.16 4.90 1.03
CA GLU A 25 -11.59 4.31 2.30
C GLU A 25 -11.57 5.39 3.39
N THR A 26 -12.71 5.59 4.04
CA THR A 26 -12.83 6.49 5.19
C THR A 26 -12.72 5.68 6.46
N LEU A 27 -11.72 5.96 7.28
CA LEU A 27 -11.50 5.34 8.58
C LEU A 27 -12.51 5.87 9.62
N PRO A 28 -12.70 5.17 10.77
CA PRO A 28 -13.62 5.61 11.83
C PRO A 28 -13.32 7.01 12.39
N ASN A 29 -12.06 7.46 12.31
CA ASN A 29 -11.62 8.80 12.72
C ASN A 29 -11.80 9.87 11.63
N GLY A 30 -12.46 9.55 10.51
CA GLY A 30 -12.71 10.46 9.41
C GLY A 30 -11.55 10.64 8.42
N ILE A 31 -10.40 10.03 8.65
CA ILE A 31 -9.27 10.10 7.71
C ILE A 31 -9.59 9.28 6.47
N GLU A 32 -9.36 9.88 5.30
CA GLU A 32 -9.53 9.24 4.00
C GLU A 32 -8.18 8.89 3.39
N HIS A 33 -8.11 7.72 2.76
CA HIS A 33 -6.95 7.28 2.02
C HIS A 33 -7.35 6.39 0.84
N LEU A 34 -6.45 6.28 -0.14
CA LEU A 34 -6.66 5.44 -1.31
C LEU A 34 -6.28 3.99 -1.00
N VAL A 35 -7.15 3.06 -1.40
CA VAL A 35 -6.88 1.62 -1.32
C VAL A 35 -7.16 0.97 -2.66
N THR A 36 -6.39 -0.06 -3.00
CA THR A 36 -6.56 -0.81 -4.24
C THR A 36 -6.85 -2.27 -3.96
N TYR A 37 -7.76 -2.82 -4.75
CA TYR A 37 -8.16 -4.22 -4.73
C TYR A 37 -8.07 -4.83 -6.12
N ASN A 38 -7.76 -6.12 -6.19
CA ASN A 38 -7.79 -6.88 -7.43
C ASN A 38 -9.22 -6.89 -8.00
N LYS A 39 -9.36 -6.61 -9.30
CA LYS A 39 -10.65 -6.61 -9.99
C LYS A 39 -11.32 -7.98 -10.00
N LYS A 40 -10.55 -9.06 -10.06
CA LYS A 40 -11.06 -10.46 -10.10
C LYS A 40 -11.50 -11.01 -8.75
N GLY A 41 -11.44 -10.21 -7.71
CA GLY A 41 -11.79 -10.57 -6.35
C GLY A 41 -10.61 -10.46 -5.40
N SER A 42 -10.90 -10.22 -4.16
CA SER A 42 -9.93 -10.06 -3.11
C SER A 42 -10.43 -10.68 -1.81
N LEU A 43 -9.54 -10.86 -0.85
CA LEU A 43 -9.86 -11.26 0.53
C LEU A 43 -10.57 -10.10 1.27
N GLN A 44 -11.74 -9.67 0.76
CA GLN A 44 -12.48 -8.55 1.34
C GLN A 44 -13.09 -8.89 2.69
N ASN A 45 -13.47 -10.16 2.89
CA ASN A 45 -14.09 -10.64 4.11
C ASN A 45 -13.14 -11.60 4.82
N THR A 46 -12.47 -11.09 5.83
CA THR A 46 -11.59 -11.88 6.70
C THR A 46 -12.28 -12.23 8.00
N LYS A 47 -11.69 -13.15 8.77
CA LYS A 47 -12.07 -13.38 10.16
C LYS A 47 -11.83 -12.11 10.98
N VAL A 48 -12.55 -11.99 12.10
CA VAL A 48 -12.30 -10.92 13.07
C VAL A 48 -10.92 -11.13 13.71
N PHE A 49 -10.07 -10.10 13.63
CA PHE A 49 -8.78 -10.09 14.28
C PHE A 49 -8.87 -9.40 15.64
N LYS A 50 -8.54 -10.11 16.71
CA LYS A 50 -8.42 -9.52 18.04
C LYS A 50 -6.98 -9.07 18.25
N VAL A 51 -6.74 -7.77 18.19
CA VAL A 51 -5.40 -7.20 18.35
C VAL A 51 -5.05 -7.20 19.85
N PRO A 52 -3.94 -7.85 20.26
CA PRO A 52 -3.51 -7.84 21.66
C PRO A 52 -3.10 -6.46 22.14
N ASN A 53 -3.10 -6.23 23.45
CA ASN A 53 -2.60 -5.00 24.03
C ASN A 53 -1.15 -4.73 23.56
N ASN A 54 -0.81 -3.47 23.38
CA ASN A 54 0.51 -3.02 22.90
C ASN A 54 0.92 -3.60 21.53
N HIS A 55 -0.05 -3.97 20.70
CA HIS A 55 0.18 -4.38 19.32
C HIS A 55 -0.65 -3.54 18.36
N TYR A 56 -0.23 -3.54 17.12
CA TYR A 56 -0.90 -2.88 16.00
C TYR A 56 -1.22 -3.88 14.91
N PHE A 57 -2.33 -3.64 14.23
CA PHE A 57 -2.72 -4.33 13.03
C PHE A 57 -2.45 -3.40 11.85
N LEU A 58 -1.44 -3.72 11.05
CA LEU A 58 -1.03 -2.92 9.90
C LEU A 58 -1.60 -3.53 8.63
N MET A 59 -2.13 -2.70 7.75
CA MET A 59 -2.63 -3.11 6.44
C MET A 59 -1.99 -2.25 5.35
N GLY A 60 -1.56 -2.90 4.28
CA GLY A 60 -1.08 -2.19 3.10
C GLY A 60 -2.23 -1.61 2.28
N ASP A 61 -2.02 -0.44 1.67
CA ASP A 61 -3.02 0.22 0.82
C ASP A 61 -3.31 -0.60 -0.44
N ASN A 62 -2.32 -1.29 -0.98
CA ASN A 62 -2.52 -2.30 -2.00
C ASN A 62 -2.94 -3.62 -1.33
N ARG A 63 -4.24 -3.76 -1.12
CA ARG A 63 -4.85 -4.80 -0.29
C ARG A 63 -4.51 -6.22 -0.71
N ASP A 64 -4.45 -6.52 -2.00
CA ASP A 64 -4.23 -7.88 -2.50
C ASP A 64 -2.76 -8.18 -2.80
N CYS A 65 -1.90 -7.17 -2.80
CA CYS A 65 -0.47 -7.33 -3.02
C CYS A 65 0.35 -7.23 -1.72
N SER A 66 -0.22 -6.67 -0.67
CA SER A 66 0.48 -6.47 0.60
C SER A 66 0.54 -7.76 1.41
N LYS A 67 1.75 -8.10 1.86
CA LYS A 67 1.96 -9.03 2.97
C LYS A 67 1.95 -8.22 4.26
N ASP A 68 0.84 -8.27 4.99
CA ASP A 68 0.60 -7.45 6.15
C ASP A 68 0.01 -8.26 7.33
N SER A 69 -0.54 -7.60 8.33
CA SER A 69 -1.01 -8.24 9.56
C SER A 69 -2.12 -9.28 9.36
N ARG A 70 -2.78 -9.30 8.22
CA ARG A 70 -3.76 -10.34 7.86
C ARG A 70 -3.10 -11.72 7.75
N PHE A 71 -1.81 -11.77 7.47
CA PHE A 71 -1.01 -12.99 7.41
C PHE A 71 -0.35 -13.25 8.77
N LEU A 72 -1.13 -13.81 9.72
CA LEU A 72 -0.70 -13.98 11.11
C LEU A 72 0.59 -14.79 11.31
N LYS A 73 0.88 -15.74 10.41
CA LYS A 73 2.08 -16.58 10.48
C LYS A 73 3.33 -15.89 9.91
N GLU A 74 3.16 -14.84 9.07
CA GLU A 74 4.26 -14.17 8.39
C GLU A 74 4.58 -12.81 9.04
N VAL A 75 3.59 -11.93 9.11
CA VAL A 75 3.72 -10.58 9.68
C VAL A 75 3.04 -10.49 11.03
N GLY A 76 1.76 -10.89 11.10
CA GLY A 76 0.97 -10.88 12.32
C GLY A 76 0.82 -9.49 12.96
N TYR A 77 0.64 -9.48 14.26
CA TYR A 77 0.50 -8.24 15.05
C TYR A 77 1.87 -7.63 15.34
N VAL A 78 2.03 -6.35 15.04
CA VAL A 78 3.28 -5.61 15.23
C VAL A 78 3.33 -5.01 16.64
N LYS A 79 4.34 -5.34 17.43
CA LYS A 79 4.52 -4.79 18.78
C LYS A 79 4.74 -3.28 18.72
N LYS A 80 4.19 -2.54 19.67
CA LYS A 80 4.38 -1.08 19.80
C LYS A 80 5.87 -0.69 19.82
N LEU A 81 6.70 -1.50 20.46
CA LEU A 81 8.16 -1.28 20.55
C LEU A 81 8.88 -1.37 19.20
N ASN A 82 8.27 -2.02 18.21
CA ASN A 82 8.84 -2.14 16.87
C ASN A 82 8.46 -0.96 15.95
N LEU A 83 7.64 -0.02 16.43
CA LEU A 83 7.31 1.18 15.68
C LEU A 83 8.41 2.23 15.86
N VAL A 84 9.07 2.59 14.77
CA VAL A 84 10.12 3.61 14.75
C VAL A 84 9.52 5.02 14.67
N GLY A 85 8.48 5.20 13.87
CA GLY A 85 7.83 6.50 13.70
C GLY A 85 6.76 6.50 12.61
N LYS A 86 6.09 7.66 12.46
CA LYS A 86 5.12 7.90 11.39
C LYS A 86 5.82 8.52 10.19
N ALA A 87 5.65 7.93 9.01
CA ALA A 87 6.09 8.53 7.77
C ALA A 87 5.39 9.90 7.57
N LYS A 88 6.14 10.92 7.22
CA LYS A 88 5.65 12.31 7.06
C LYS A 88 5.79 12.80 5.63
N LEU A 89 6.80 12.32 4.93
CA LEU A 89 7.18 12.86 3.64
C LEU A 89 7.75 11.76 2.75
N ILE A 90 7.37 11.78 1.48
CA ILE A 90 8.03 11.00 0.44
C ILE A 90 9.16 11.87 -0.12
N PHE A 91 10.38 11.55 0.25
CA PHE A 91 11.53 12.33 -0.19
C PHE A 91 12.05 11.86 -1.58
N PHE A 92 11.81 10.61 -1.94
CA PHE A 92 12.23 10.03 -3.23
C PHE A 92 11.19 9.04 -3.74
N SER A 93 10.85 9.12 -5.02
CA SER A 93 9.94 8.16 -5.68
C SER A 93 10.46 7.80 -7.06
N ASN A 94 10.61 6.49 -7.30
CA ASN A 94 11.09 5.94 -8.57
C ASN A 94 10.03 5.06 -9.24
N ASP A 95 9.93 5.15 -10.58
CA ASP A 95 9.10 4.26 -11.39
C ASP A 95 9.94 3.14 -11.99
N THR A 96 9.90 1.97 -11.36
CA THR A 96 10.63 0.78 -11.82
C THR A 96 10.17 0.25 -13.18
N LYS A 97 8.99 0.69 -13.68
CA LYS A 97 8.53 0.33 -15.03
C LYS A 97 9.36 1.04 -16.13
N LYS A 98 9.91 2.21 -15.84
CA LYS A 98 10.60 3.05 -16.84
C LYS A 98 12.09 2.84 -16.90
N SER A 99 12.73 2.31 -15.88
CA SER A 99 14.16 1.99 -15.91
C SER A 99 14.54 0.89 -14.94
N SER A 100 15.55 0.10 -15.34
CA SER A 100 16.30 -0.75 -14.42
C SER A 100 17.27 0.13 -13.64
N MET A 101 17.41 -0.08 -12.32
CA MET A 101 18.37 0.64 -11.46
C MET A 101 19.82 0.57 -11.96
N LEU A 102 20.15 -0.41 -12.82
CA LEU A 102 21.48 -0.60 -13.39
C LEU A 102 21.82 0.37 -14.52
N LYS A 103 20.85 1.17 -15.01
CA LYS A 103 21.08 2.17 -16.06
C LYS A 103 21.06 3.57 -15.47
N PHE A 104 22.17 3.98 -14.86
CA PHE A 104 22.36 5.30 -14.25
C PHE A 104 22.00 6.48 -15.18
N TRP A 105 22.15 6.31 -16.48
CA TRP A 105 21.83 7.33 -17.50
C TRP A 105 20.35 7.63 -17.67
N ASN A 106 19.45 6.79 -17.12
CA ASN A 106 18.00 6.93 -17.25
C ASN A 106 17.29 7.32 -15.95
N ILE A 107 18.04 7.72 -14.93
CA ILE A 107 17.48 8.07 -13.61
C ILE A 107 16.42 9.17 -13.74
N HIS A 108 16.66 10.20 -14.56
CA HIS A 108 15.68 11.29 -14.68
C HIS A 108 14.37 10.85 -15.35
N LYS A 109 14.35 9.78 -16.16
CA LYS A 109 13.12 9.27 -16.80
C LYS A 109 12.26 8.45 -15.85
N SER A 110 12.86 7.91 -14.80
CA SER A 110 12.18 7.09 -13.80
C SER A 110 11.79 7.87 -12.53
N PHE A 111 12.35 9.06 -12.35
CA PHE A 111 12.08 9.90 -11.19
C PHE A 111 10.65 10.48 -11.25
N ARG A 112 9.86 10.20 -10.23
CA ARG A 112 8.49 10.72 -10.11
C ARG A 112 8.48 12.03 -9.36
N ILE A 113 8.76 13.14 -10.05
CA ILE A 113 8.78 14.49 -9.45
C ILE A 113 7.46 14.81 -8.75
N ASN A 114 6.33 14.43 -9.34
CA ASN A 114 4.98 14.69 -8.80
C ASN A 114 4.70 14.00 -7.46
N ARG A 115 5.51 13.00 -7.06
CA ARG A 115 5.39 12.30 -5.78
C ARG A 115 6.53 12.61 -4.81
N THR A 116 7.56 13.31 -5.28
CA THR A 116 8.71 13.69 -4.45
C THR A 116 8.33 14.90 -3.63
N PHE A 117 8.71 14.92 -2.35
CA PHE A 117 8.32 15.92 -1.34
C PHE A 117 6.80 16.00 -1.05
N GLN A 118 6.04 14.96 -1.42
CA GLN A 118 4.65 14.88 -1.04
C GLN A 118 4.53 14.52 0.45
N ARG A 119 3.71 15.28 1.18
CA ARG A 119 3.31 14.92 2.55
C ARG A 119 2.38 13.71 2.53
N LEU A 120 2.55 12.81 3.49
CA LEU A 120 1.71 11.64 3.72
C LEU A 120 0.68 11.90 4.81
#